data_e300e4c8aeb05fe6336428bf7f9b7260
#
_entry.id   e300e4c8aeb05fe6336428bf7f9b7260
#
_cell.length_a   1.000
_cell.length_b   1.000
_cell.length_c   1.000
_cell.angle_alpha   90.00
_cell.angle_beta   90.00
_cell.angle_gamma   90.00
#
_symmetry.space_group_name_H-M   'P 1'
#
loop_
_entity.id
_entity.type
_entity.pdbx_description
1 polymer ?
#
loop_
_entity_poly.entity_id
_entity_poly.type
_entity_poly.pdbx_seq_one_letter_code
_entity_poly.pdbx_strand_id
1 'polypeptide(L)'
;MVAVAVPAGRTLLRLAVAGVVALGPPVALADPAHAGGGGRWDRIAQCESSGKWSTHSGNGYSGGLQFSSRTWKAFGGKGSPHRASRAQQIKVAERVLRKQGWKAWPACSRKLGYR
;
A
#
# COMPACT_ATOMS: atom_id res chain seq x y z
N MET A 1 -56.00 -16.55 -2.96
CA MET A 1 -55.51 -16.37 -2.81
C MET A 1 -54.60 -16.23 -2.65
N VAL A 2 -54.67 -16.18 -2.75
CA VAL A 2 -53.79 -15.95 -2.54
C VAL A 2 -52.89 -15.68 -2.59
N ALA A 3 -52.99 -15.72 -2.59
CA ALA A 3 -52.10 -15.42 -2.58
C ALA A 3 -51.34 -15.26 -2.60
N VAL A 4 -51.56 -15.31 -2.57
CA VAL A 4 -50.83 -15.12 -2.54
C VAL A 4 -49.97 -14.85 -2.52
N ALA A 5 -50.28 -14.92 -2.40
CA ALA A 5 -49.49 -14.64 -2.28
C ALA A 5 -48.61 -14.54 -2.28
N VAL A 6 -48.47 -14.42 -2.34
CA VAL A 6 -47.66 -14.31 -2.32
C VAL A 6 -46.81 -13.95 -2.47
N PRO A 7 -47.03 -13.88 -2.53
CA PRO A 7 -46.16 -13.53 -2.65
C PRO A 7 -45.44 -13.00 -2.55
N ALA A 8 -45.69 -12.99 -2.41
CA ALA A 8 -45.03 -12.35 -2.33
C ALA A 8 -44.10 -12.14 -1.97
N GLY A 9 -44.19 -12.20 -1.94
CA GLY A 9 -43.34 -11.87 -1.48
C GLY A 9 -42.24 -12.02 -1.52
N ARG A 10 -42.37 -12.31 -1.78
CA ARG A 10 -41.39 -12.49 -1.81
C ARG A 10 -40.47 -11.92 -2.13
N THR A 11 -40.58 -11.58 -2.26
CA THR A 11 -39.71 -11.04 -2.52
C THR A 11 -38.81 -10.43 -2.25
N LEU A 12 -39.23 -10.50 -2.07
CA LEU A 12 -38.50 -9.87 -1.87
C LEU A 12 -37.50 -9.78 -1.51
N LEU A 13 -37.52 -10.09 -1.35
CA LEU A 13 -36.60 -10.07 -0.99
C LEU A 13 -35.54 -9.93 -1.30
N ARG A 14 -35.69 -10.12 -1.66
CA ARG A 14 -34.68 -10.07 -1.96
C ARG A 14 -33.97 -9.26 -2.01
N LEU A 15 -34.27 -9.06 -1.91
CA LEU A 15 -33.54 -8.29 -1.88
C LEU A 15 -32.67 -7.98 -1.43
N ALA A 16 -32.74 -8.12 -1.15
CA ALA A 16 -31.92 -7.75 -0.63
C ALA A 16 -30.94 -7.99 -0.68
N VAL A 17 -31.05 -8.29 -1.03
CA VAL A 17 -30.04 -8.45 -1.04
C VAL A 17 -29.22 -8.00 -1.44
N ALA A 18 -29.44 -7.97 -1.69
CA ALA A 18 -28.60 -7.59 -2.01
C ALA A 18 -27.84 -6.94 -1.83
N GLY A 19 -28.01 -6.77 -1.71
CA GLY A 19 -27.28 -6.07 -1.50
C GLY A 19 -26.43 -6.15 -1.08
N VAL A 20 -26.49 -6.38 -0.91
CA VAL A 20 -25.64 -6.37 -0.48
C VAL A 20 -24.70 -6.48 -0.70
N VAL A 21 -24.81 -6.78 -0.93
CA VAL A 21 -23.87 -6.93 -1.11
C VAL A 21 -23.09 -6.31 -1.43
N ALA A 22 -23.30 -6.10 -1.68
CA ALA A 22 -22.50 -5.53 -1.99
C ALA A 22 -21.89 -5.06 -1.52
N LEU A 23 -22.07 -5.13 -1.12
CA LEU A 23 -21.39 -4.62 -0.69
C LEU A 23 -20.42 -4.64 -0.42
N GLY A 24 -20.55 -4.92 -0.37
CA GLY A 24 -19.64 -4.88 -0.03
C GLY A 24 -18.70 -4.78 -0.42
N PRO A 25 -18.50 -4.94 -0.83
CA PRO A 25 -17.48 -4.99 -1.24
C PRO A 25 -16.72 -3.99 -1.25
N PRO A 26 -16.95 -3.47 -1.43
CA PRO A 26 -16.27 -2.57 -1.65
C PRO A 26 -15.24 -2.43 -0.90
N VAL A 27 -15.27 -2.65 -0.54
CA VAL A 27 -14.43 -2.57 0.14
C VAL A 27 -13.28 -2.82 -0.11
N ALA A 28 -13.40 -3.42 -0.20
CA ALA A 28 -12.30 -3.86 -0.36
C ALA A 28 -11.51 -3.09 -1.05
N LEU A 29 -11.74 -2.88 -1.50
CA LEU A 29 -11.04 -2.34 -2.21
C LEU A 29 -10.40 -1.38 -1.71
N ALA A 30 -10.77 -1.29 -1.19
CA ALA A 30 -10.35 -0.37 -0.77
C ALA A 30 -9.11 -0.15 -0.56
N ASP A 31 -8.80 -0.37 -0.32
CA ASP A 31 -7.80 0.02 -0.07
C ASP A 31 -6.67 -0.52 -0.24
N PRO A 32 -6.67 -0.85 -0.91
CA PRO A 32 -5.52 -1.38 -1.36
C PRO A 32 -4.42 -0.54 -1.04
N ALA A 33 -4.59 0.52 -1.32
CA ALA A 33 -3.60 1.37 -1.09
C ALA A 33 -2.95 1.17 0.14
N HIS A 34 -3.67 0.90 0.99
CA HIS A 34 -3.00 0.76 2.10
C HIS A 34 -3.00 -0.43 2.45
N ALA A 35 -3.40 -0.94 1.75
CA ALA A 35 -3.38 -2.20 1.95
C ALA A 35 -2.05 -2.37 2.40
N GLY A 36 -1.67 -1.59 2.75
CA GLY A 36 -0.60 -1.65 3.26
C GLY A 36 0.23 -2.79 3.55
N GLY A 37 0.10 -3.40 4.54
CA GLY A 37 1.00 -4.40 4.98
C GLY A 37 1.39 -5.47 3.99
N GLY A 38 0.66 -5.65 2.94
CA GLY A 38 0.96 -6.68 2.00
C GLY A 38 1.70 -6.26 0.76
N GLY A 39 1.91 -5.00 0.56
CA GLY A 39 2.48 -4.54 -0.67
C GLY A 39 3.97 -4.73 -0.77
N ARG A 40 4.47 -4.63 -2.01
CA ARG A 40 5.90 -4.83 -2.22
C ARG A 40 6.74 -3.80 -1.46
N TRP A 41 6.26 -2.58 -1.35
CA TRP A 41 7.01 -1.57 -0.62
C TRP A 41 7.02 -1.83 0.87
N ASP A 42 5.94 -2.43 1.40
CA ASP A 42 5.94 -2.81 2.80
C ASP A 42 6.94 -3.94 3.05
N ARG A 43 7.11 -4.82 2.09
CA ARG A 43 8.11 -5.89 2.22
C ARG A 43 9.52 -5.33 2.15
N ILE A 44 9.76 -4.38 1.26
CA ILE A 44 11.07 -3.73 1.23
C ILE A 44 11.31 -2.99 2.55
N ALA A 45 10.30 -2.27 3.05
CA ALA A 45 10.44 -1.54 4.30
C ALA A 45 10.70 -2.50 5.46
N GLN A 46 10.01 -3.64 5.47
CA GLN A 46 10.23 -4.62 6.53
C GLN A 46 11.68 -5.10 6.51
N CYS A 47 12.24 -5.29 5.34
CA CYS A 47 13.63 -5.71 5.20
C CYS A 47 14.60 -4.58 5.53
N GLU A 48 14.32 -3.36 5.07
CA GLU A 48 15.24 -2.23 5.24
C GLU A 48 15.22 -1.63 6.64
N SER A 49 14.06 -1.55 7.26
CA SER A 49 13.90 -0.79 8.50
C SER A 49 13.03 -1.49 9.52
N SER A 50 12.75 -2.77 9.34
CA SER A 50 11.80 -3.51 10.16
C SER A 50 10.41 -2.86 10.14
N GLY A 51 10.09 -2.24 9.03
CA GLY A 51 8.80 -1.61 8.86
C GLY A 51 8.65 -0.27 9.56
N LYS A 52 9.74 0.35 9.95
CA LYS A 52 9.67 1.62 10.67
C LYS A 52 9.81 2.79 9.71
N TRP A 53 8.68 3.29 9.26
CA TRP A 53 8.67 4.36 8.26
C TRP A 53 9.25 5.68 8.76
N SER A 54 9.34 5.88 10.07
CA SER A 54 9.89 7.11 10.64
C SER A 54 11.30 6.94 11.20
N THR A 55 11.98 5.88 10.86
CA THR A 55 13.29 5.62 11.45
C THR A 55 14.34 6.62 10.94
N HIS A 56 15.22 7.02 11.86
CA HIS A 56 16.30 7.93 11.53
C HIS A 56 17.46 7.62 12.49
N SER A 57 18.25 6.62 12.14
CA SER A 57 19.28 6.13 13.03
C SER A 57 20.63 6.82 12.88
N GLY A 58 20.72 7.78 11.97
CA GLY A 58 21.98 8.51 11.83
C GLY A 58 23.02 7.82 10.97
N ASN A 59 22.66 6.79 10.26
CA ASN A 59 23.60 6.06 9.41
C ASN A 59 23.65 6.58 7.97
N GLY A 60 23.11 7.76 7.73
CA GLY A 60 23.09 8.33 6.38
C GLY A 60 21.83 8.02 5.59
N TYR A 61 20.97 7.17 6.12
CA TYR A 61 19.74 6.78 5.48
C TYR A 61 18.58 6.92 6.46
N SER A 62 17.41 7.20 5.96
CA SER A 62 16.25 7.35 6.83
C SER A 62 14.96 6.94 6.13
N GLY A 63 13.93 6.80 6.93
CA GLY A 63 12.62 6.40 6.45
C GLY A 63 12.50 4.89 6.31
N GLY A 64 11.31 4.45 6.01
CA GLY A 64 11.04 3.02 5.90
C GLY A 64 11.83 2.33 4.81
N LEU A 65 12.15 3.06 3.76
CA LEU A 65 12.85 2.50 2.61
C LEU A 65 14.33 2.89 2.56
N GLN A 66 14.80 3.54 3.61
CA GLN A 66 16.21 3.89 3.78
C GLN A 66 16.77 4.70 2.62
N PHE A 67 16.17 5.85 2.41
CA PHE A 67 16.69 6.81 1.42
C PHE A 67 17.85 7.60 1.96
N SER A 68 18.84 7.88 1.12
CA SER A 68 19.79 8.93 1.44
C SER A 68 19.08 10.27 1.15
N SER A 69 19.57 11.31 1.80
CA SER A 69 19.01 12.65 1.58
C SER A 69 19.17 13.08 0.13
N ARG A 70 20.28 12.73 -0.47
CA ARG A 70 20.56 13.08 -1.86
C ARG A 70 19.53 12.44 -2.81
N THR A 71 19.34 11.13 -2.69
CA THR A 71 18.39 10.44 -3.56
C THR A 71 16.97 10.94 -3.32
N TRP A 72 16.62 11.16 -2.06
CA TRP A 72 15.30 11.66 -1.72
C TRP A 72 15.01 12.96 -2.46
N LYS A 73 15.93 13.92 -2.37
CA LYS A 73 15.73 15.20 -3.02
C LYS A 73 15.79 15.10 -4.53
N ALA A 74 16.71 14.29 -5.05
CA ALA A 74 16.86 14.16 -6.48
C ALA A 74 15.58 13.60 -7.14
N PHE A 75 14.82 12.80 -6.40
CA PHE A 75 13.61 12.22 -6.95
C PHE A 75 12.34 12.90 -6.44
N GLY A 76 12.48 14.13 -5.98
CA GLY A 76 11.31 14.95 -5.69
C GLY A 76 10.78 14.90 -4.28
N GLY A 77 11.52 14.28 -3.37
CA GLY A 77 11.11 14.28 -1.98
C GLY A 77 11.35 15.63 -1.34
N LYS A 78 10.47 16.02 -0.45
CA LYS A 78 10.62 17.26 0.28
C LYS A 78 10.89 16.97 1.73
N GLY A 79 11.70 17.83 2.35
CA GLY A 79 12.10 17.62 3.73
C GLY A 79 12.95 16.38 3.85
N SER A 80 12.73 15.61 4.89
CA SER A 80 13.50 14.40 5.15
C SER A 80 12.64 13.17 4.92
N PRO A 81 13.25 12.08 4.46
CA PRO A 81 12.48 10.86 4.21
C PRO A 81 11.71 10.38 5.43
N HIS A 82 12.34 10.37 6.60
CA HIS A 82 11.70 9.83 7.80
C HIS A 82 10.56 10.69 8.33
N ARG A 83 10.46 11.93 7.85
CA ARG A 83 9.36 12.79 8.24
C ARG A 83 8.21 12.75 7.25
N ALA A 84 8.43 12.16 6.10
CA ALA A 84 7.39 12.05 5.10
C ALA A 84 6.47 10.88 5.44
N SER A 85 5.24 10.97 4.97
CA SER A 85 4.30 9.87 5.19
C SER A 85 4.75 8.63 4.42
N ARG A 86 4.23 7.49 4.81
CA ARG A 86 4.49 6.25 4.09
C ARG A 86 4.13 6.43 2.60
N ALA A 87 2.98 7.04 2.33
CA ALA A 87 2.54 7.23 0.96
C ALA A 87 3.51 8.10 0.15
N GLN A 88 4.04 9.15 0.76
CA GLN A 88 5.01 10.00 0.08
C GLN A 88 6.32 9.27 -0.15
N GLN A 89 6.76 8.49 0.82
CA GLN A 89 7.98 7.71 0.64
C GLN A 89 7.82 6.71 -0.50
N ILE A 90 6.68 6.06 -0.59
CA ILE A 90 6.42 5.13 -1.67
C ILE A 90 6.38 5.85 -3.02
N LYS A 91 5.80 7.04 -3.05
CA LYS A 91 5.74 7.80 -4.29
C LYS A 91 7.15 8.12 -4.82
N VAL A 92 8.04 8.53 -3.94
CA VAL A 92 9.42 8.78 -4.33
C VAL A 92 10.10 7.47 -4.74
N ALA A 93 9.83 6.40 -4.00
CA ALA A 93 10.41 5.10 -4.32
C ALA A 93 9.99 4.62 -5.71
N GLU A 94 8.74 4.87 -6.10
CA GLU A 94 8.30 4.48 -7.44
C GLU A 94 9.08 5.22 -8.52
N ARG A 95 9.42 6.47 -8.27
CA ARG A 95 10.22 7.24 -9.22
C ARG A 95 11.64 6.67 -9.32
N VAL A 96 12.21 6.34 -8.17
CA VAL A 96 13.55 5.74 -8.14
C VAL A 96 13.52 4.41 -8.87
N LEU A 97 12.49 3.61 -8.64
CA LEU A 97 12.37 2.30 -9.27
C LEU A 97 12.30 2.44 -10.80
N ARG A 98 11.53 3.40 -11.29
CA ARG A 98 11.43 3.60 -12.74
C ARG A 98 12.76 4.00 -13.35
N LYS A 99 13.57 4.74 -12.62
CA LYS A 99 14.83 5.24 -13.17
C LYS A 99 15.99 4.27 -12.94
N GLN A 100 16.06 3.69 -11.78
CA GLN A 100 17.21 2.88 -11.38
C GLN A 100 16.91 1.39 -11.26
N GLY A 101 15.66 1.00 -11.19
CA GLY A 101 15.33 -0.39 -10.99
C GLY A 101 15.52 -0.83 -9.55
N TRP A 102 15.33 -2.11 -9.32
CA TRP A 102 15.44 -2.66 -7.97
C TRP A 102 16.83 -2.61 -7.39
N LYS A 103 17.85 -2.35 -8.20
CA LYS A 103 19.21 -2.25 -7.69
C LYS A 103 19.38 -1.09 -6.73
N ALA A 104 18.41 -0.20 -6.64
CA ALA A 104 18.47 0.86 -5.64
C ALA A 104 18.31 0.29 -4.24
N TRP A 105 17.74 -0.89 -4.12
CA TRP A 105 17.60 -1.62 -2.86
C TRP A 105 18.22 -3.01 -3.03
N PRO A 106 19.54 -3.07 -3.24
CA PRO A 106 20.17 -4.31 -3.71
C PRO A 106 20.00 -5.52 -2.82
N ALA A 107 20.23 -5.38 -1.53
CA ALA A 107 20.14 -6.52 -0.64
C ALA A 107 18.71 -6.98 -0.46
N CYS A 108 17.81 -6.04 -0.18
CA CYS A 108 16.43 -6.40 0.11
C CYS A 108 15.68 -6.86 -1.12
N SER A 109 15.93 -6.24 -2.27
CA SER A 109 15.26 -6.69 -3.48
C SER A 109 15.69 -8.10 -3.84
N ARG A 110 16.97 -8.40 -3.69
CA ARG A 110 17.46 -9.74 -3.97
C ARG A 110 16.87 -10.76 -3.02
N LYS A 111 16.84 -10.41 -1.73
CA LYS A 111 16.28 -11.30 -0.72
C LYS A 111 14.81 -11.61 -1.00
N LEU A 112 14.08 -10.64 -1.54
CA LEU A 112 12.66 -10.80 -1.82
C LEU A 112 12.37 -11.32 -3.22
N GLY A 113 13.39 -11.49 -4.03
CA GLY A 113 13.19 -11.98 -5.40
C GLY A 113 12.71 -10.96 -6.40
N TYR A 114 12.85 -9.69 -6.09
CA TYR A 114 12.44 -8.63 -7.02
C TYR A 114 13.58 -8.35 -8.01
N ARG A 115 13.22 -8.14 -9.26
CA ARG A 115 14.22 -7.89 -10.30
C ARG A 115 13.87 -6.73 -11.17
#